data_d5ca0b9a24ca7317d8132ee11275009e
#
_entry.id   d5ca0b9a24ca7317d8132ee11275009e
#
_cell.length_a   1.000
_cell.length_b   1.000
_cell.length_c   1.000
_cell.angle_alpha   90.00
_cell.angle_beta   90.00
_cell.angle_gamma   90.00
#
_symmetry.space_group_name_H-M   'P 1'
#
loop_
_entity.id
_entity.type
_entity.pdbx_description
1 polymer ?
#
loop_
_entity_poly.entity_id
_entity_poly.type
_entity_poly.pdbx_seq_one_letter_code
_entity_poly.pdbx_strand_id
1 'polypeptide(L)'
;LFDESLLEDPEALARADSRGLLRTAATAGARVRTALRLADEAGVSALRPDGRPRALLVAGPGPHAAAVASQLSALCAGSCPVELLEPDGPTPEQSRWRLPGWANPLDLLLLATPAGVESGLTDLVEQAYRRGCTACAVAPAGSPVAEAVAQVRGMALPYAEAPGEAADAATTPHLPAASPAAPSGAPLTAVPGNAGPGAFWAALTPLLALVDRLGLATAPADALRALADRLDESATRYGPAVATYTNPAKTLAAELDESLPLVWGQGPVAAAAAHRFAAALTDQARRPALAAALPAALTAHGPLLAGTAALAADPDDFFRDRVEDPGVLRVRVVLLQEAPDRPGSAAPTARELAYARGTPLSELTASGGSPLETTAELLALTDFATAYLAVATTERPWTE
;
A
#
# COMPACT_ATOMS: atom_id res chain seq x y z
N LEU A 1 13.85 -16.55 10.86
CA LEU A 1 14.31 -17.43 9.79
C LEU A 1 13.10 -17.74 8.89
N PHE A 2 13.25 -17.67 7.58
CA PHE A 2 12.20 -18.02 6.63
C PHE A 2 12.08 -19.55 6.53
N ASP A 3 10.86 -20.06 6.67
CA ASP A 3 10.57 -21.50 6.56
C ASP A 3 9.88 -21.78 5.22
N GLU A 4 10.69 -22.17 4.22
CA GLU A 4 10.20 -22.48 2.88
C GLU A 4 9.25 -23.70 2.89
N SER A 5 9.43 -24.66 3.81
CA SER A 5 8.57 -25.84 3.90
C SER A 5 7.13 -25.50 4.28
N LEU A 6 6.94 -24.40 5.00
CA LEU A 6 5.61 -23.90 5.37
C LEU A 6 4.77 -23.52 4.14
N LEU A 7 5.42 -23.09 3.06
CA LEU A 7 4.73 -22.68 1.83
C LEU A 7 3.99 -23.87 1.15
N GLU A 8 4.42 -25.11 1.40
CA GLU A 8 3.81 -26.31 0.81
C GLU A 8 2.69 -26.90 1.69
N ASP A 9 2.50 -26.40 2.91
CA ASP A 9 1.44 -26.87 3.83
C ASP A 9 0.37 -25.79 4.04
N PRO A 10 -0.77 -25.85 3.31
CA PRO A 10 -1.85 -24.86 3.43
C PRO A 10 -2.46 -24.77 4.84
N GLU A 11 -2.51 -25.88 5.57
CA GLU A 11 -3.08 -25.91 6.93
C GLU A 11 -2.11 -25.26 7.93
N ALA A 12 -0.81 -25.52 7.79
CA ALA A 12 0.22 -24.86 8.58
C ALA A 12 0.28 -23.35 8.30
N LEU A 13 0.20 -22.94 7.03
CA LEU A 13 0.07 -21.53 6.65
C LEU A 13 -1.13 -20.86 7.31
N ALA A 14 -2.31 -21.50 7.26
CA ALA A 14 -3.52 -20.95 7.87
C ALA A 14 -3.40 -20.81 9.39
N ARG A 15 -2.70 -21.75 10.05
CA ARG A 15 -2.44 -21.68 11.51
C ARG A 15 -1.40 -20.63 11.88
N ALA A 16 -0.40 -20.42 11.03
CA ALA A 16 0.66 -19.44 11.23
C ALA A 16 0.19 -18.00 10.93
N ASP A 17 -0.82 -17.82 10.09
CA ASP A 17 -1.40 -16.51 9.72
C ASP A 17 -2.26 -15.93 10.85
N SER A 18 -1.66 -15.69 12.00
CA SER A 18 -2.33 -15.12 13.18
C SER A 18 -2.89 -13.72 12.94
N ARG A 19 -2.31 -12.96 12.00
CA ARG A 19 -2.75 -11.62 11.60
C ARG A 19 -3.80 -11.63 10.49
N GLY A 20 -4.12 -12.79 9.91
CA GLY A 20 -5.09 -12.95 8.84
C GLY A 20 -4.68 -12.28 7.52
N LEU A 21 -3.38 -12.12 7.24
CA LEU A 21 -2.89 -11.43 6.04
C LEU A 21 -3.30 -12.14 4.75
N LEU A 22 -3.15 -13.46 4.70
CA LEU A 22 -3.56 -14.27 3.54
C LEU A 22 -5.08 -14.21 3.34
N ARG A 23 -5.85 -14.26 4.43
CA ARG A 23 -7.31 -14.13 4.37
C ARG A 23 -7.71 -12.73 3.88
N THR A 24 -7.04 -11.69 4.35
CA THR A 24 -7.32 -10.30 3.95
C THR A 24 -7.00 -10.08 2.48
N ALA A 25 -5.90 -10.64 1.96
CA ALA A 25 -5.57 -10.62 0.54
C ALA A 25 -6.62 -11.38 -0.29
N ALA A 26 -7.05 -12.57 0.17
CA ALA A 26 -8.03 -13.39 -0.52
C ALA A 26 -9.44 -12.77 -0.58
N THR A 27 -9.79 -11.91 0.36
CA THR A 27 -11.12 -11.27 0.42
C THR A 27 -11.15 -9.86 -0.18
N ALA A 28 -10.09 -9.43 -0.86
CA ALA A 28 -9.97 -8.09 -1.44
C ALA A 28 -11.10 -7.77 -2.44
N GLY A 29 -11.50 -8.73 -3.30
CA GLY A 29 -12.62 -8.56 -4.24
C GLY A 29 -13.96 -8.33 -3.54
N ALA A 30 -14.23 -9.09 -2.48
CA ALA A 30 -15.45 -8.89 -1.65
C ALA A 30 -15.45 -7.51 -0.99
N ARG A 31 -14.27 -7.02 -0.58
CA ARG A 31 -14.11 -5.69 0.00
C ARG A 31 -14.44 -4.59 -1.01
N VAL A 32 -13.96 -4.73 -2.24
CA VAL A 32 -14.29 -3.80 -3.34
C VAL A 32 -15.80 -3.75 -3.57
N ARG A 33 -16.49 -4.91 -3.65
CA ARG A 33 -17.95 -4.94 -3.86
C ARG A 33 -18.72 -4.29 -2.71
N THR A 34 -18.28 -4.55 -1.47
CA THR A 34 -18.89 -3.92 -0.28
C THR A 34 -18.68 -2.42 -0.27
N ALA A 35 -17.46 -1.95 -0.54
CA ALA A 35 -17.15 -0.52 -0.58
C ALA A 35 -17.88 0.21 -1.71
N LEU A 36 -18.02 -0.42 -2.89
CA LEU A 36 -18.80 0.13 -4.01
C LEU A 36 -20.29 0.28 -3.65
N ARG A 37 -20.89 -0.73 -3.01
CA ARG A 37 -22.27 -0.67 -2.56
C ARG A 37 -22.47 0.45 -1.53
N LEU A 38 -21.59 0.56 -0.54
CA LEU A 38 -21.66 1.61 0.48
C LEU A 38 -21.50 3.01 -0.12
N ALA A 39 -20.61 3.17 -1.12
CA ALA A 39 -20.45 4.43 -1.83
C ALA A 39 -21.73 4.81 -2.63
N ASP A 40 -22.41 3.84 -3.23
CA ASP A 40 -23.66 4.04 -3.93
C ASP A 40 -24.78 4.43 -2.96
N GLU A 41 -24.91 3.72 -1.83
CA GLU A 41 -25.85 4.04 -0.75
C GLU A 41 -25.62 5.44 -0.14
N ALA A 42 -24.34 5.88 -0.07
CA ALA A 42 -23.96 7.22 0.36
C ALA A 42 -24.25 8.31 -0.69
N GLY A 43 -24.70 7.93 -1.91
CA GLY A 43 -25.17 8.84 -2.95
C GLY A 43 -24.12 9.25 -3.97
N VAL A 44 -22.99 8.56 -4.09
CA VAL A 44 -21.95 8.87 -5.11
C VAL A 44 -22.52 8.81 -6.52
N SER A 45 -23.34 7.81 -6.83
CA SER A 45 -23.98 7.66 -8.16
C SER A 45 -24.97 8.78 -8.49
N ALA A 46 -25.57 9.39 -7.48
CA ALA A 46 -26.49 10.51 -7.63
C ALA A 46 -25.81 11.88 -7.71
N LEU A 47 -24.51 11.97 -7.44
CA LEU A 47 -23.74 13.21 -7.52
C LEU A 47 -23.86 13.84 -8.91
N ARG A 48 -24.07 15.15 -8.94
CA ARG A 48 -24.06 16.00 -10.14
C ARG A 48 -23.06 17.12 -9.92
N PRO A 49 -21.79 16.90 -10.27
CA PRO A 49 -20.74 17.89 -10.07
C PRO A 49 -20.96 19.13 -10.94
N ASP A 50 -20.79 20.33 -10.37
CA ASP A 50 -20.83 21.60 -11.11
C ASP A 50 -19.52 21.88 -11.89
N GLY A 51 -18.57 20.95 -11.89
CA GLY A 51 -17.27 21.07 -12.56
C GLY A 51 -16.29 20.04 -12.05
N ARG A 52 -15.04 20.17 -12.53
CA ARG A 52 -13.93 19.32 -12.09
C ARG A 52 -13.10 20.07 -11.05
N PRO A 53 -12.68 19.41 -9.97
CA PRO A 53 -11.72 20.01 -9.05
C PRO A 53 -10.39 20.29 -9.75
N ARG A 54 -9.75 21.37 -9.34
CA ARG A 54 -8.42 21.76 -9.85
C ARG A 54 -7.32 20.86 -9.31
N ALA A 55 -7.43 20.44 -8.05
CA ALA A 55 -6.52 19.52 -7.38
C ALA A 55 -7.28 18.64 -6.38
N LEU A 56 -6.78 17.42 -6.18
CA LEU A 56 -7.17 16.52 -5.10
C LEU A 56 -6.12 16.59 -4.01
N LEU A 57 -6.55 16.92 -2.79
CA LEU A 57 -5.70 16.95 -1.59
C LEU A 57 -6.03 15.72 -0.76
N VAL A 58 -5.11 14.79 -0.61
CA VAL A 58 -5.35 13.53 0.12
C VAL A 58 -4.68 13.60 1.47
N ALA A 59 -5.39 13.26 2.53
CA ALA A 59 -4.85 13.18 3.89
C ALA A 59 -5.37 11.93 4.61
N GLY A 60 -4.58 11.43 5.53
CA GLY A 60 -4.91 10.29 6.37
C GLY A 60 -3.68 9.76 7.10
N PRO A 61 -3.87 8.87 8.07
CA PRO A 61 -2.77 8.35 8.87
C PRO A 61 -1.88 7.37 8.11
N GLY A 62 -0.58 7.46 8.35
CA GLY A 62 0.42 6.49 7.96
C GLY A 62 0.55 6.23 6.45
N PRO A 63 1.22 5.12 6.07
CA PRO A 63 1.51 4.78 4.68
C PRO A 63 0.27 4.43 3.86
N HIS A 64 -0.86 4.19 4.52
CA HIS A 64 -2.13 3.89 3.86
C HIS A 64 -2.64 5.06 2.99
N ALA A 65 -2.65 6.27 3.54
CA ALA A 65 -3.06 7.47 2.80
C ALA A 65 -2.11 7.76 1.63
N ALA A 66 -0.80 7.55 1.83
CA ALA A 66 0.19 7.71 0.77
C ALA A 66 -0.04 6.71 -0.38
N ALA A 67 -0.37 5.46 -0.07
CA ALA A 67 -0.70 4.45 -1.08
C ALA A 67 -1.97 4.81 -1.86
N VAL A 68 -3.02 5.29 -1.17
CA VAL A 68 -4.26 5.76 -1.80
C VAL A 68 -3.98 6.96 -2.70
N ALA A 69 -3.24 7.96 -2.21
CA ALA A 69 -2.89 9.15 -3.00
C ALA A 69 -2.06 8.80 -4.24
N SER A 70 -1.06 7.94 -4.09
CA SER A 70 -0.21 7.48 -5.20
C SER A 70 -1.03 6.75 -6.27
N GLN A 71 -1.94 5.87 -5.85
CA GLN A 71 -2.78 5.12 -6.80
C GLN A 71 -3.82 6.03 -7.49
N LEU A 72 -4.43 6.97 -6.76
CA LEU A 72 -5.31 7.98 -7.35
C LEU A 72 -4.54 8.85 -8.35
N SER A 73 -3.32 9.28 -8.01
CA SER A 73 -2.47 10.05 -8.91
C SER A 73 -2.19 9.30 -10.21
N ALA A 74 -1.88 8.00 -10.13
CA ALA A 74 -1.64 7.16 -11.29
C ALA A 74 -2.89 7.01 -12.18
N LEU A 75 -4.07 6.82 -11.57
CA LEU A 75 -5.33 6.58 -12.28
C LEU A 75 -5.98 7.88 -12.79
N CYS A 76 -5.73 9.02 -12.14
CA CYS A 76 -6.17 10.35 -12.58
C CYS A 76 -5.15 11.04 -13.51
N ALA A 77 -4.12 10.34 -13.97
CA ALA A 77 -3.00 10.93 -14.69
C ALA A 77 -3.42 11.86 -15.83
N GLY A 78 -2.94 13.10 -15.77
CA GLY A 78 -3.22 14.14 -16.77
C GLY A 78 -4.56 14.87 -16.60
N SER A 79 -5.47 14.42 -15.74
CA SER A 79 -6.76 15.05 -15.51
C SER A 79 -6.73 16.07 -14.37
N CYS A 80 -6.01 15.73 -13.29
CA CYS A 80 -5.97 16.52 -12.07
C CYS A 80 -4.72 16.16 -11.25
N PRO A 81 -3.97 17.11 -10.68
CA PRO A 81 -2.93 16.84 -9.72
C PRO A 81 -3.53 16.25 -8.42
N VAL A 82 -2.83 15.25 -7.88
CA VAL A 82 -3.16 14.64 -6.59
C VAL A 82 -1.99 14.89 -5.65
N GLU A 83 -2.24 15.59 -4.56
CA GLU A 83 -1.25 15.99 -3.56
C GLU A 83 -1.51 15.26 -2.25
N LEU A 84 -0.51 14.57 -1.74
CA LEU A 84 -0.56 13.99 -0.40
C LEU A 84 -0.21 15.07 0.62
N LEU A 85 -1.07 15.29 1.59
CA LEU A 85 -0.79 16.15 2.73
C LEU A 85 -0.10 15.34 3.82
N GLU A 86 1.20 15.56 3.98
CA GLU A 86 1.97 14.92 5.04
C GLU A 86 1.60 15.49 6.41
N PRO A 87 1.49 14.64 7.44
CA PRO A 87 1.26 15.12 8.79
C PRO A 87 2.53 15.70 9.43
N ASP A 88 2.36 16.73 10.23
CA ASP A 88 3.35 17.23 11.18
C ASP A 88 3.02 16.71 12.57
N GLY A 89 4.02 16.53 13.43
CA GLY A 89 3.81 16.19 14.84
C GLY A 89 4.92 15.34 15.42
N PRO A 90 5.05 15.32 16.76
CA PRO A 90 6.09 14.55 17.44
C PRO A 90 5.77 13.05 17.54
N THR A 91 4.49 12.69 17.49
CA THR A 91 4.02 11.29 17.50
C THR A 91 2.84 11.08 16.55
N PRO A 92 2.57 9.84 16.12
CA PRO A 92 1.42 9.54 15.26
C PRO A 92 0.07 10.01 15.84
N GLU A 93 -0.13 9.91 17.17
CA GLU A 93 -1.37 10.33 17.84
C GLU A 93 -1.51 11.86 17.90
N GLN A 94 -0.41 12.58 17.79
CA GLN A 94 -0.35 14.03 17.76
C GLN A 94 -0.17 14.59 16.36
N SER A 95 -0.38 13.76 15.35
CA SER A 95 -0.31 14.15 13.95
C SER A 95 -1.30 15.27 13.63
N ARG A 96 -0.83 16.27 12.93
CA ARG A 96 -1.63 17.40 12.46
C ARG A 96 -1.38 17.62 10.99
N TRP A 97 -2.45 17.87 10.25
CA TRP A 97 -2.38 18.19 8.84
C TRP A 97 -2.62 19.68 8.62
N ARG A 98 -1.99 20.22 7.63
CA ARG A 98 -2.17 21.63 7.24
C ARG A 98 -2.62 21.72 5.79
N LEU A 99 -3.68 22.48 5.57
CA LEU A 99 -4.12 22.78 4.23
C LEU A 99 -3.10 23.73 3.56
N PRO A 100 -2.59 23.42 2.34
CA PRO A 100 -1.64 24.28 1.63
C PRO A 100 -2.17 25.69 1.43
N GLY A 101 -1.28 26.69 1.45
CA GLY A 101 -1.67 28.10 1.32
C GLY A 101 -2.41 28.42 0.02
N TRP A 102 -2.14 27.66 -1.04
CA TRP A 102 -2.76 27.82 -2.36
C TRP A 102 -4.13 27.14 -2.50
N ALA A 103 -4.52 26.29 -1.54
CA ALA A 103 -5.81 25.60 -1.59
C ALA A 103 -6.98 26.58 -1.54
N ASN A 104 -7.99 26.34 -2.36
CA ASN A 104 -9.13 27.23 -2.57
C ASN A 104 -10.43 26.44 -2.88
N PRO A 105 -11.59 27.11 -3.09
CA PRO A 105 -12.87 26.43 -3.32
C PRO A 105 -12.93 25.50 -4.53
N LEU A 106 -12.00 25.55 -5.45
CA LEU A 106 -11.92 24.67 -6.62
C LEU A 106 -11.14 23.38 -6.32
N ASP A 107 -10.60 23.21 -5.13
CA ASP A 107 -9.86 22.01 -4.73
C ASP A 107 -10.75 21.12 -3.87
N LEU A 108 -10.50 19.80 -3.93
CA LEU A 108 -11.24 18.80 -3.19
C LEU A 108 -10.31 18.13 -2.17
N LEU A 109 -10.69 18.19 -0.89
CA LEU A 109 -10.03 17.46 0.18
C LEU A 109 -10.61 16.06 0.30
N LEU A 110 -9.75 15.04 0.20
CA LEU A 110 -10.08 13.63 0.36
C LEU A 110 -9.42 13.09 1.63
N LEU A 111 -10.20 12.59 2.56
CA LEU A 111 -9.71 11.96 3.77
C LEU A 111 -9.87 10.45 3.67
N ALA A 112 -8.82 9.70 3.99
CA ALA A 112 -8.84 8.23 4.00
C ALA A 112 -8.34 7.74 5.36
N THR A 113 -9.25 7.34 6.23
CA THR A 113 -8.93 6.89 7.59
C THR A 113 -9.72 5.65 7.99
N PRO A 114 -9.03 4.55 8.36
CA PRO A 114 -9.69 3.36 8.86
C PRO A 114 -10.32 3.53 10.24
N ALA A 115 -9.77 4.42 11.08
CA ALA A 115 -10.25 4.63 12.44
C ALA A 115 -11.21 5.84 12.57
N GLY A 116 -10.93 6.93 11.86
CA GLY A 116 -11.75 8.12 11.86
C GLY A 116 -11.74 8.94 13.17
N VAL A 117 -10.75 8.70 14.03
CA VAL A 117 -10.64 9.32 15.36
C VAL A 117 -9.53 10.38 15.45
N GLU A 118 -8.80 10.59 14.38
CA GLU A 118 -7.65 11.50 14.34
C GLU A 118 -8.11 12.96 14.44
N SER A 119 -7.82 13.61 15.57
CA SER A 119 -8.17 15.02 15.81
C SER A 119 -7.57 15.97 14.79
N GLY A 120 -6.35 15.70 14.31
CA GLY A 120 -5.72 16.52 13.29
C GLY A 120 -6.44 16.49 11.94
N LEU A 121 -7.20 15.42 11.61
CA LEU A 121 -8.05 15.35 10.42
C LEU A 121 -9.34 16.15 10.60
N THR A 122 -9.93 16.16 11.79
CA THR A 122 -11.10 17.02 12.06
C THR A 122 -10.72 18.51 11.99
N ASP A 123 -9.54 18.88 12.49
CA ASP A 123 -8.99 20.23 12.36
C ASP A 123 -8.76 20.60 10.87
N LEU A 124 -8.29 19.62 10.06
CA LEU A 124 -8.09 19.83 8.62
C LEU A 124 -9.42 20.08 7.89
N VAL A 125 -10.50 19.38 8.26
CA VAL A 125 -11.84 19.62 7.72
C VAL A 125 -12.30 21.05 8.02
N GLU A 126 -12.05 21.56 9.23
CA GLU A 126 -12.37 22.93 9.59
C GLU A 126 -11.54 23.95 8.78
N GLN A 127 -10.24 23.68 8.55
CA GLN A 127 -9.40 24.51 7.67
C GLN A 127 -9.96 24.55 6.24
N ALA A 128 -10.35 23.38 5.69
CA ALA A 128 -10.95 23.28 4.36
C ALA A 128 -12.25 24.09 4.26
N TYR A 129 -13.12 23.95 5.24
CA TYR A 129 -14.38 24.71 5.31
C TYR A 129 -14.16 26.21 5.33
N ARG A 130 -13.25 26.71 6.17
CA ARG A 130 -12.91 28.15 6.21
C ARG A 130 -12.40 28.72 4.90
N ARG A 131 -11.81 27.87 4.05
CA ARG A 131 -11.32 28.26 2.71
C ARG A 131 -12.29 27.93 1.58
N GLY A 132 -13.46 27.36 1.92
CA GLY A 132 -14.47 26.99 0.96
C GLY A 132 -14.14 25.71 0.15
N CYS A 133 -13.06 24.96 0.52
CA CYS A 133 -12.77 23.69 -0.11
C CYS A 133 -13.82 22.66 0.30
N THR A 134 -14.31 21.89 -0.67
CA THR A 134 -15.17 20.75 -0.39
C THR A 134 -14.37 19.61 0.25
N ALA A 135 -14.93 18.94 1.26
CA ALA A 135 -14.31 17.79 1.90
C ALA A 135 -15.12 16.51 1.63
N CYS A 136 -14.41 15.42 1.37
CA CYS A 136 -14.95 14.06 1.32
C CYS A 136 -14.09 13.16 2.20
N ALA A 137 -14.72 12.28 3.00
CA ALA A 137 -13.99 11.32 3.82
C ALA A 137 -14.47 9.90 3.59
N VAL A 138 -13.54 8.97 3.49
CA VAL A 138 -13.79 7.54 3.68
C VAL A 138 -13.37 7.20 5.10
N ALA A 139 -14.36 6.99 5.96
CA ALA A 139 -14.19 6.77 7.39
C ALA A 139 -15.30 5.88 7.95
N PRO A 140 -15.13 5.24 9.12
CA PRO A 140 -16.20 4.50 9.78
C PRO A 140 -17.42 5.39 10.04
N ALA A 141 -18.60 4.82 9.85
CA ALA A 141 -19.84 5.56 10.06
C ALA A 141 -19.96 6.03 11.52
N GLY A 142 -20.32 7.29 11.72
CA GLY A 142 -20.43 7.90 13.06
C GLY A 142 -19.09 8.23 13.73
N SER A 143 -17.96 8.05 13.02
CA SER A 143 -16.67 8.46 13.54
C SER A 143 -16.54 10.00 13.58
N PRO A 144 -15.68 10.55 14.47
CA PRO A 144 -15.46 12.00 14.57
C PRO A 144 -15.13 12.68 13.24
N VAL A 145 -14.32 12.03 12.38
CA VAL A 145 -13.98 12.55 11.04
C VAL A 145 -15.21 12.54 10.13
N ALA A 146 -16.00 11.46 10.12
CA ALA A 146 -17.22 11.39 9.32
C ALA A 146 -18.25 12.46 9.75
N GLU A 147 -18.41 12.66 11.05
CA GLU A 147 -19.31 13.69 11.60
C GLU A 147 -18.82 15.12 11.25
N ALA A 148 -17.51 15.39 11.39
CA ALA A 148 -16.94 16.68 11.03
C ALA A 148 -17.18 17.01 9.55
N VAL A 149 -17.00 16.05 8.65
CA VAL A 149 -17.27 16.23 7.22
C VAL A 149 -18.76 16.47 6.96
N ALA A 150 -19.66 15.73 7.64
CA ALA A 150 -21.10 15.93 7.50
C ALA A 150 -21.55 17.32 8.00
N GLN A 151 -20.97 17.84 9.10
CA GLN A 151 -21.26 19.16 9.64
C GLN A 151 -20.93 20.29 8.64
N VAL A 152 -19.90 20.14 7.83
CA VAL A 152 -19.54 21.12 6.79
C VAL A 152 -20.23 20.86 5.45
N ARG A 153 -21.24 19.98 5.42
CA ARG A 153 -21.95 19.55 4.21
C ARG A 153 -21.05 18.88 3.17
N GLY A 154 -19.98 18.26 3.63
CA GLY A 154 -19.13 17.39 2.82
C GLY A 154 -19.76 16.01 2.64
N MET A 155 -19.08 15.12 1.94
CA MET A 155 -19.53 13.76 1.70
C MET A 155 -18.78 12.77 2.60
N ALA A 156 -19.47 12.12 3.52
CA ALA A 156 -18.93 11.02 4.31
C ALA A 156 -19.28 9.68 3.62
N LEU A 157 -18.28 8.96 3.18
CA LEU A 157 -18.37 7.65 2.58
C LEU A 157 -18.03 6.60 3.64
N PRO A 158 -18.94 5.64 3.93
CA PRO A 158 -18.65 4.64 4.94
C PRO A 158 -17.47 3.75 4.56
N TYR A 159 -16.55 3.57 5.50
CA TYR A 159 -15.45 2.63 5.37
C TYR A 159 -15.97 1.20 5.47
N ALA A 160 -15.60 0.35 4.49
CA ALA A 160 -16.03 -1.05 4.46
C ALA A 160 -15.19 -1.89 5.43
N GLU A 161 -15.65 -2.06 6.67
CA GLU A 161 -15.00 -2.89 7.68
C GLU A 161 -15.05 -4.38 7.33
N ALA A 162 -14.00 -5.17 7.71
CA ALA A 162 -14.07 -6.62 7.64
C ALA A 162 -14.86 -7.19 8.82
N PRO A 163 -15.58 -8.30 8.63
CA PRO A 163 -16.08 -9.07 9.75
C PRO A 163 -14.91 -9.48 10.66
N GLY A 164 -14.86 -8.96 11.88
CA GLY A 164 -13.78 -9.21 12.86
C GLY A 164 -12.81 -8.04 13.09
N GLU A 165 -12.62 -7.12 12.15
CA GLU A 165 -11.79 -5.92 12.38
C GLU A 165 -12.39 -4.99 13.45
N ALA A 166 -13.72 -4.90 13.52
CA ALA A 166 -14.42 -4.13 14.55
C ALA A 166 -14.22 -4.69 15.97
N ALA A 167 -13.96 -6.00 16.11
CA ALA A 167 -13.73 -6.61 17.42
C ALA A 167 -12.32 -6.29 17.96
N ASP A 168 -11.31 -6.20 17.08
CA ASP A 168 -9.94 -5.88 17.47
C ASP A 168 -9.77 -4.39 17.80
N ALA A 169 -10.50 -3.51 17.09
CA ALA A 169 -10.54 -2.07 17.40
C ALA A 169 -11.22 -1.79 18.76
N ALA A 170 -12.23 -2.58 19.13
CA ALA A 170 -12.93 -2.45 20.42
C ALA A 170 -12.16 -3.10 21.59
N THR A 171 -11.22 -4.00 21.30
CA THR A 171 -10.44 -4.74 22.31
C THR A 171 -9.11 -4.06 22.63
N THR A 172 -8.74 -2.99 21.91
CA THR A 172 -7.62 -2.14 22.35
C THR A 172 -8.05 -1.48 23.66
N PRO A 173 -7.42 -1.80 24.82
CA PRO A 173 -7.84 -1.21 26.07
C PRO A 173 -7.67 0.30 25.94
N HIS A 174 -8.74 1.03 26.13
CA HIS A 174 -8.70 2.47 26.40
C HIS A 174 -7.85 2.62 27.67
N LEU A 175 -6.56 2.86 27.51
CA LEU A 175 -5.72 3.25 28.64
C LEU A 175 -6.33 4.55 29.20
N PRO A 176 -6.71 4.57 30.50
CA PRO A 176 -7.19 5.79 31.11
C PRO A 176 -6.10 6.85 30.95
N ALA A 177 -6.53 8.09 30.72
CA ALA A 177 -5.68 9.25 30.53
C ALA A 177 -4.50 9.22 31.51
N ALA A 178 -3.27 9.28 30.97
CA ALA A 178 -2.03 9.06 31.67
C ALA A 178 -1.97 9.84 32.98
N SER A 179 -1.83 9.10 34.07
CA SER A 179 -1.28 9.65 35.32
C SER A 179 0.15 10.16 35.06
N PRO A 180 0.59 11.30 35.61
CA PRO A 180 1.85 11.95 35.26
C PRO A 180 3.10 11.28 35.87
N ALA A 181 3.12 9.95 35.98
CA ALA A 181 4.25 9.20 36.52
C ALA A 181 4.38 7.82 35.86
N ALA A 182 4.62 7.78 34.55
CA ALA A 182 5.10 6.57 33.89
C ALA A 182 6.64 6.66 33.73
N PRO A 183 7.42 5.62 34.06
CA PRO A 183 8.86 5.62 33.85
C PRO A 183 9.17 5.70 32.35
N SER A 184 10.14 6.55 32.02
CA SER A 184 10.75 6.68 30.69
C SER A 184 11.29 5.31 30.23
N GLY A 185 10.54 4.59 29.38
CA GLY A 185 10.91 3.25 28.93
C GLY A 185 9.74 2.34 28.55
N ALA A 186 8.49 2.85 28.56
CA ALA A 186 7.38 2.10 27.99
C ALA A 186 7.65 1.86 26.48
N PRO A 187 7.54 0.61 25.97
CA PRO A 187 7.64 0.38 24.51
C PRO A 187 6.62 1.28 23.84
N LEU A 188 7.06 1.97 22.78
CA LEU A 188 6.16 2.71 21.89
C LEU A 188 5.01 1.74 21.55
N THR A 189 3.83 2.02 22.07
CA THR A 189 2.65 1.21 21.78
C THR A 189 2.56 1.12 20.27
N ALA A 190 2.47 -0.10 19.76
CA ALA A 190 2.38 -0.33 18.34
C ALA A 190 1.33 0.61 17.78
N VAL A 191 1.75 1.49 16.88
CA VAL A 191 0.84 2.29 16.06
C VAL A 191 -0.16 1.30 15.51
N PRO A 192 -1.48 1.52 15.61
CA PRO A 192 -2.47 0.59 15.10
C PRO A 192 -2.05 0.18 13.69
N GLY A 193 -1.75 -1.11 13.55
CA GLY A 193 -1.03 -1.60 12.39
C GLY A 193 -1.76 -1.23 11.13
N ASN A 194 -0.96 -0.90 10.16
CA ASN A 194 -1.35 -0.61 8.84
C ASN A 194 -2.43 -1.58 8.39
N ALA A 195 -3.47 -1.01 7.91
CA ALA A 195 -4.56 -1.72 7.29
C ALA A 195 -4.01 -2.61 6.16
N GLY A 196 -4.15 -3.90 6.30
CA GLY A 196 -3.75 -4.87 5.29
C GLY A 196 -4.44 -4.63 3.92
N PRO A 197 -4.26 -5.53 2.94
CA PRO A 197 -4.79 -5.36 1.59
C PRO A 197 -6.26 -4.97 1.53
N GLY A 198 -7.08 -5.53 2.40
CA GLY A 198 -8.52 -5.24 2.47
C GLY A 198 -8.83 -3.79 2.80
N ALA A 199 -8.09 -3.20 3.72
CA ALA A 199 -8.28 -1.82 4.12
C ALA A 199 -7.92 -0.82 3.01
N PHE A 200 -6.89 -1.12 2.24
CA PHE A 200 -6.54 -0.33 1.07
C PHE A 200 -7.70 -0.27 0.07
N TRP A 201 -8.30 -1.41 -0.27
CA TRP A 201 -9.43 -1.45 -1.19
C TRP A 201 -10.69 -0.82 -0.61
N ALA A 202 -10.90 -0.95 0.71
CA ALA A 202 -12.01 -0.29 1.40
C ALA A 202 -11.94 1.25 1.31
N ALA A 203 -10.72 1.81 1.34
CA ALA A 203 -10.51 3.24 1.19
C ALA A 203 -10.47 3.70 -0.27
N LEU A 204 -9.76 2.98 -1.14
CA LEU A 204 -9.57 3.38 -2.53
C LEU A 204 -10.86 3.29 -3.35
N THR A 205 -11.65 2.21 -3.20
CA THR A 205 -12.82 1.97 -4.05
C THR A 205 -13.86 3.08 -4.02
N PRO A 206 -14.30 3.61 -2.84
CA PRO A 206 -15.24 4.72 -2.82
C PRO A 206 -14.69 5.99 -3.48
N LEU A 207 -13.38 6.24 -3.33
CA LEU A 207 -12.71 7.38 -3.97
C LEU A 207 -12.62 7.19 -5.47
N LEU A 208 -12.40 5.97 -6.00
CA LEU A 208 -12.44 5.68 -7.43
C LEU A 208 -13.84 5.95 -8.01
N ALA A 209 -14.88 5.51 -7.33
CA ALA A 209 -16.26 5.82 -7.73
C ALA A 209 -16.53 7.33 -7.74
N LEU A 210 -16.00 8.07 -6.75
CA LEU A 210 -16.11 9.52 -6.68
C LEU A 210 -15.36 10.22 -7.82
N VAL A 211 -14.09 9.87 -8.08
CA VAL A 211 -13.30 10.52 -9.15
C VAL A 211 -13.82 10.19 -10.54
N ASP A 212 -14.45 9.02 -10.74
CA ASP A 212 -15.20 8.71 -11.96
C ASP A 212 -16.38 9.67 -12.16
N ARG A 213 -17.18 9.90 -11.11
CA ARG A 213 -18.29 10.86 -11.15
C ARG A 213 -17.84 12.30 -11.41
N LEU A 214 -16.64 12.65 -10.95
CA LEU A 214 -16.01 13.95 -11.21
C LEU A 214 -15.37 14.03 -12.61
N GLY A 215 -15.33 12.92 -13.35
CA GLY A 215 -14.71 12.83 -14.68
C GLY A 215 -13.18 12.97 -14.66
N LEU A 216 -12.53 12.56 -13.55
CA LEU A 216 -11.09 12.62 -13.38
C LEU A 216 -10.38 11.32 -13.74
N ALA A 217 -11.07 10.20 -13.57
CA ALA A 217 -10.61 8.86 -13.96
C ALA A 217 -11.75 8.07 -14.58
N THR A 218 -11.44 6.99 -15.29
CA THR A 218 -12.43 6.06 -15.83
C THR A 218 -12.53 4.86 -14.88
N ALA A 219 -13.48 4.90 -13.98
CA ALA A 219 -13.76 3.86 -13.01
C ALA A 219 -15.27 3.63 -12.79
N PRO A 220 -16.05 3.40 -13.89
CA PRO A 220 -17.48 3.17 -13.76
C PRO A 220 -17.76 1.91 -12.94
N ALA A 221 -18.97 1.77 -12.41
CA ALA A 221 -19.33 0.70 -11.49
C ALA A 221 -19.11 -0.72 -12.05
N ASP A 222 -19.25 -0.91 -13.35
CA ASP A 222 -18.97 -2.18 -14.02
C ASP A 222 -17.46 -2.48 -14.08
N ALA A 223 -16.62 -1.47 -14.35
CA ALA A 223 -15.16 -1.64 -14.28
C ALA A 223 -14.67 -1.92 -12.86
N LEU A 224 -15.28 -1.32 -11.84
CA LEU A 224 -14.98 -1.64 -10.44
C LEU A 224 -15.44 -3.06 -10.04
N ARG A 225 -16.54 -3.55 -10.62
CA ARG A 225 -16.92 -4.97 -10.44
C ARG A 225 -15.95 -5.91 -11.16
N ALA A 226 -15.54 -5.58 -12.39
CA ALA A 226 -14.52 -6.36 -13.10
C ALA A 226 -13.18 -6.39 -12.35
N LEU A 227 -12.79 -5.28 -11.73
CA LEU A 227 -11.63 -5.22 -10.82
C LEU A 227 -11.80 -6.20 -9.64
N ALA A 228 -12.99 -6.25 -9.01
CA ALA A 228 -13.26 -7.19 -7.94
C ALA A 228 -13.19 -8.65 -8.40
N ASP A 229 -13.71 -8.95 -9.59
CA ASP A 229 -13.64 -10.29 -10.19
C ASP A 229 -12.18 -10.68 -10.48
N ARG A 230 -11.35 -9.75 -10.96
CA ARG A 230 -9.91 -9.97 -11.17
C ARG A 230 -9.16 -10.23 -9.86
N LEU A 231 -9.54 -9.59 -8.77
CA LEU A 231 -8.98 -9.86 -7.44
C LEU A 231 -9.34 -11.28 -6.94
N ASP A 232 -10.57 -11.73 -7.18
CA ASP A 232 -11.00 -13.10 -6.82
C ASP A 232 -10.31 -14.17 -7.67
N GLU A 233 -10.12 -13.92 -8.97
CA GLU A 233 -9.31 -14.78 -9.85
C GLU A 233 -7.87 -14.87 -9.35
N SER A 234 -7.29 -13.73 -8.95
CA SER A 234 -5.94 -13.66 -8.37
C SER A 234 -5.86 -14.40 -7.04
N ALA A 235 -6.88 -14.29 -6.18
CA ALA A 235 -6.94 -15.04 -4.93
C ALA A 235 -6.98 -16.55 -5.15
N THR A 236 -7.67 -17.00 -6.20
CA THR A 236 -7.67 -18.41 -6.60
C THR A 236 -6.29 -18.85 -7.09
N ARG A 237 -5.61 -18.03 -7.88
CA ARG A 237 -4.30 -18.32 -8.48
C ARG A 237 -3.16 -18.29 -7.47
N TYR A 238 -3.23 -17.40 -6.48
CA TYR A 238 -2.17 -17.17 -5.50
C TYR A 238 -2.48 -17.75 -4.12
N GLY A 239 -3.60 -18.45 -3.98
CA GLY A 239 -4.05 -18.99 -2.71
C GLY A 239 -3.13 -20.06 -2.11
N PRO A 240 -3.25 -20.33 -0.79
CA PRO A 240 -2.36 -21.25 -0.05
C PRO A 240 -2.32 -22.66 -0.60
N ALA A 241 -3.43 -23.17 -1.17
CA ALA A 241 -3.53 -24.52 -1.72
C ALA A 241 -2.76 -24.71 -3.06
N VAL A 242 -2.33 -23.62 -3.70
CA VAL A 242 -1.57 -23.69 -4.95
C VAL A 242 -0.11 -23.99 -4.63
N ALA A 243 0.46 -25.01 -5.27
CA ALA A 243 1.84 -25.44 -5.07
C ALA A 243 2.84 -24.31 -5.43
N THR A 244 3.94 -24.17 -4.71
CA THR A 244 4.90 -23.06 -4.84
C THR A 244 5.41 -22.90 -6.25
N TYR A 245 5.74 -23.98 -6.95
CA TYR A 245 6.29 -23.93 -8.32
C TYR A 245 5.31 -23.37 -9.38
N THR A 246 4.00 -23.28 -9.08
CA THR A 246 2.99 -22.68 -9.94
C THR A 246 2.40 -21.39 -9.36
N ASN A 247 2.84 -21.01 -8.16
CA ASN A 247 2.34 -19.83 -7.45
C ASN A 247 3.39 -18.72 -7.45
N PRO A 248 3.29 -17.73 -8.34
CA PRO A 248 4.31 -16.68 -8.44
C PRO A 248 4.44 -15.82 -7.18
N ALA A 249 3.40 -15.73 -6.34
CA ALA A 249 3.48 -14.99 -5.08
C ALA A 249 4.31 -15.74 -4.02
N LYS A 250 4.19 -17.07 -3.94
CA LYS A 250 5.05 -17.90 -3.07
C LYS A 250 6.50 -17.89 -3.57
N THR A 251 6.70 -18.01 -4.89
CA THR A 251 8.03 -17.92 -5.50
C THR A 251 8.68 -16.58 -5.19
N LEU A 252 7.97 -15.47 -5.38
CA LEU A 252 8.47 -14.14 -5.05
C LEU A 252 8.80 -14.01 -3.56
N ALA A 253 7.96 -14.52 -2.67
CA ALA A 253 8.23 -14.49 -1.23
C ALA A 253 9.55 -15.22 -0.87
N ALA A 254 9.79 -16.41 -1.44
CA ALA A 254 11.04 -17.15 -1.26
C ALA A 254 12.25 -16.40 -1.86
N GLU A 255 12.09 -15.79 -3.02
CA GLU A 255 13.14 -14.99 -3.66
C GLU A 255 13.50 -13.72 -2.88
N LEU A 256 12.59 -13.18 -2.10
CA LEU A 256 12.82 -11.98 -1.28
C LEU A 256 13.45 -12.29 0.07
N ASP A 257 13.50 -13.55 0.49
CA ASP A 257 14.18 -13.91 1.73
C ASP A 257 15.67 -13.54 1.64
N GLU A 258 16.22 -13.05 2.74
CA GLU A 258 17.62 -12.61 2.87
C GLU A 258 18.07 -11.54 1.84
N SER A 259 17.18 -10.85 1.15
CA SER A 259 17.54 -9.80 0.20
C SER A 259 16.99 -8.44 0.61
N LEU A 260 17.63 -7.36 0.12
CA LEU A 260 17.09 -6.01 0.10
C LEU A 260 16.36 -5.80 -1.25
N PRO A 261 15.02 -5.78 -1.27
CA PRO A 261 14.29 -5.54 -2.49
C PRO A 261 14.42 -4.09 -2.98
N LEU A 262 14.83 -3.93 -4.25
CA LEU A 262 14.72 -2.67 -4.99
C LEU A 262 13.53 -2.79 -5.94
N VAL A 263 12.40 -2.24 -5.56
CA VAL A 263 11.15 -2.37 -6.31
C VAL A 263 11.04 -1.25 -7.33
N TRP A 264 11.10 -1.60 -8.62
CA TRP A 264 11.08 -0.65 -9.73
C TRP A 264 9.77 -0.73 -10.49
N GLY A 265 9.09 0.40 -10.68
CA GLY A 265 7.83 0.46 -11.40
C GLY A 265 7.99 1.08 -12.80
N GLN A 266 7.59 0.35 -13.85
CA GLN A 266 7.53 0.84 -15.22
C GLN A 266 6.09 1.28 -15.55
N GLY A 267 5.87 2.58 -15.61
CA GLY A 267 4.58 3.23 -15.75
C GLY A 267 3.99 3.71 -14.42
N PRO A 268 3.00 4.61 -14.44
CA PRO A 268 2.47 5.27 -13.24
C PRO A 268 1.79 4.31 -12.26
N VAL A 269 0.98 3.36 -12.76
CA VAL A 269 0.29 2.36 -11.93
C VAL A 269 1.29 1.41 -11.30
N ALA A 270 2.28 0.93 -12.07
CA ALA A 270 3.33 0.06 -11.55
C ALA A 270 4.24 0.78 -10.55
N ALA A 271 4.49 2.08 -10.74
CA ALA A 271 5.24 2.89 -9.78
C ALA A 271 4.48 3.04 -8.46
N ALA A 272 3.18 3.32 -8.50
CA ALA A 272 2.33 3.37 -7.31
C ALA A 272 2.28 2.02 -6.60
N ALA A 273 2.15 0.91 -7.34
CA ALA A 273 2.21 -0.44 -6.81
C ALA A 273 3.57 -0.75 -6.17
N ALA A 274 4.69 -0.31 -6.77
CA ALA A 274 6.04 -0.49 -6.23
C ALA A 274 6.20 0.19 -4.87
N HIS A 275 5.77 1.44 -4.72
CA HIS A 275 5.83 2.15 -3.45
C HIS A 275 4.96 1.48 -2.38
N ARG A 276 3.75 1.06 -2.73
CA ARG A 276 2.87 0.34 -1.81
C ARG A 276 3.47 -1.01 -1.40
N PHE A 277 4.05 -1.75 -2.32
CA PHE A 277 4.69 -3.03 -2.04
C PHE A 277 5.87 -2.86 -1.08
N ALA A 278 6.76 -1.89 -1.31
CA ALA A 278 7.88 -1.61 -0.41
C ALA A 278 7.40 -1.22 1.00
N ALA A 279 6.33 -0.41 1.11
CA ALA A 279 5.72 -0.08 2.38
C ALA A 279 5.13 -1.32 3.08
N ALA A 280 4.44 -2.19 2.34
CA ALA A 280 3.87 -3.42 2.87
C ALA A 280 4.93 -4.42 3.34
N LEU A 281 6.04 -4.57 2.59
CA LEU A 281 7.19 -5.39 3.02
C LEU A 281 7.76 -4.90 4.35
N THR A 282 7.89 -3.60 4.52
CA THR A 282 8.40 -3.00 5.76
C THR A 282 7.44 -3.21 6.92
N ASP A 283 6.15 -2.94 6.73
CA ASP A 283 5.14 -2.96 7.78
C ASP A 283 4.73 -4.39 8.18
N GLN A 284 4.42 -5.22 7.19
CA GLN A 284 3.83 -6.53 7.42
C GLN A 284 4.88 -7.64 7.56
N ALA A 285 5.91 -7.63 6.70
CA ALA A 285 6.96 -8.62 6.69
C ALA A 285 8.23 -8.19 7.46
N ARG A 286 8.28 -6.94 7.96
CA ARG A 286 9.45 -6.37 8.67
C ARG A 286 10.74 -6.46 7.85
N ARG A 287 10.61 -6.32 6.54
CA ARG A 287 11.71 -6.34 5.58
C ARG A 287 11.92 -4.94 4.99
N PRO A 288 13.11 -4.35 5.13
CA PRO A 288 13.41 -3.08 4.47
C PRO A 288 13.30 -3.27 2.96
N ALA A 289 12.72 -2.30 2.27
CA ALA A 289 12.63 -2.28 0.82
C ALA A 289 12.68 -0.85 0.30
N LEU A 290 13.20 -0.64 -0.90
CA LEU A 290 13.25 0.65 -1.57
C LEU A 290 12.41 0.60 -2.84
N ALA A 291 11.66 1.66 -3.12
CA ALA A 291 10.87 1.77 -4.33
C ALA A 291 11.23 3.00 -5.15
N ALA A 292 11.19 2.87 -6.47
CA ALA A 292 11.33 4.01 -7.38
C ALA A 292 10.68 3.72 -8.73
N ALA A 293 10.22 4.79 -9.40
CA ALA A 293 9.73 4.70 -10.77
C ALA A 293 10.89 4.64 -11.78
N LEU A 294 10.73 3.87 -12.86
CA LEU A 294 11.61 3.97 -14.02
C LEU A 294 11.27 5.22 -14.84
N PRO A 295 12.27 5.89 -15.44
CA PRO A 295 13.70 5.56 -15.45
C PRO A 295 14.50 6.07 -14.23
N ALA A 296 13.90 6.86 -13.31
CA ALA A 296 14.62 7.47 -12.18
C ALA A 296 15.30 6.42 -11.28
N ALA A 297 14.73 5.23 -11.14
CA ALA A 297 15.29 4.11 -10.39
C ALA A 297 16.71 3.72 -10.85
N LEU A 298 17.01 3.82 -12.15
CA LEU A 298 18.34 3.49 -12.70
C LEU A 298 19.43 4.38 -12.11
N THR A 299 19.10 5.64 -11.84
CA THR A 299 20.04 6.60 -11.25
C THR A 299 20.05 6.52 -9.74
N ALA A 300 18.87 6.43 -9.12
CA ALA A 300 18.73 6.44 -7.67
C ALA A 300 19.25 5.13 -7.01
N HIS A 301 18.97 3.99 -7.61
CA HIS A 301 19.30 2.67 -7.07
C HIS A 301 20.51 2.00 -7.77
N GLY A 302 20.95 2.50 -8.93
CA GLY A 302 22.09 1.95 -9.67
C GLY A 302 23.38 1.82 -8.84
N PRO A 303 23.75 2.80 -7.99
CA PRO A 303 24.90 2.68 -7.10
C PRO A 303 24.80 1.53 -6.09
N LEU A 304 23.61 1.13 -5.66
CA LEU A 304 23.41 0.00 -4.74
C LEU A 304 23.74 -1.33 -5.42
N LEU A 305 23.46 -1.46 -6.71
CA LEU A 305 23.81 -2.66 -7.48
C LEU A 305 25.35 -2.78 -7.64
N ALA A 306 26.05 -1.66 -7.75
CA ALA A 306 27.51 -1.65 -7.87
C ALA A 306 28.21 -2.07 -6.56
N GLY A 307 27.62 -1.69 -5.41
CA GLY A 307 28.18 -1.99 -4.09
C GLY A 307 28.25 -3.49 -3.78
N THR A 308 27.27 -4.26 -4.22
CA THR A 308 27.24 -5.71 -4.02
C THR A 308 28.33 -6.44 -4.83
N ALA A 309 28.62 -5.98 -6.05
CA ALA A 309 29.68 -6.55 -6.89
C ALA A 309 31.08 -6.12 -6.41
N ALA A 310 31.24 -4.89 -5.92
CA ALA A 310 32.52 -4.38 -5.42
C ALA A 310 32.95 -5.04 -4.10
N LEU A 311 31.99 -5.39 -3.23
CA LEU A 311 32.26 -6.12 -1.99
C LEU A 311 32.61 -7.60 -2.23
N ALA A 312 32.19 -8.16 -3.38
CA ALA A 312 32.49 -9.54 -3.77
C ALA A 312 33.82 -9.69 -4.54
N ALA A 313 34.45 -8.59 -4.94
CA ALA A 313 35.58 -8.58 -5.88
C ALA A 313 36.90 -8.09 -5.25
N ASP A 314 37.20 -8.45 -4.02
CA ASP A 314 38.55 -8.24 -3.46
C ASP A 314 39.48 -9.40 -3.92
N PRO A 315 40.47 -9.14 -4.84
CA PRO A 315 41.34 -10.19 -5.34
C PRO A 315 42.26 -10.79 -4.29
N ASP A 316 42.47 -10.12 -3.15
CA ASP A 316 43.35 -10.58 -2.07
C ASP A 316 42.64 -11.44 -1.02
N ASP A 317 41.32 -11.68 -1.20
CA ASP A 317 40.46 -12.38 -0.21
C ASP A 317 40.50 -13.92 -0.32
N PHE A 318 41.49 -14.47 -0.96
CA PHE A 318 41.63 -15.93 -1.17
C PHE A 318 41.89 -16.71 0.15
N PHE A 319 42.25 -16.04 1.23
CA PHE A 319 42.56 -16.62 2.54
C PHE A 319 41.61 -16.21 3.69
N ARG A 320 40.56 -15.50 3.41
CA ARG A 320 39.60 -15.11 4.45
C ARG A 320 38.66 -16.27 4.81
N ASP A 321 38.64 -16.60 6.09
CA ASP A 321 37.77 -17.65 6.61
C ASP A 321 36.28 -17.16 6.50
N ARG A 322 35.52 -17.81 5.63
CA ARG A 322 34.12 -17.42 5.30
C ARG A 322 33.12 -17.59 6.45
N VAL A 323 33.58 -17.97 7.65
CA VAL A 323 32.74 -18.24 8.82
C VAL A 323 32.36 -16.96 9.57
N GLU A 324 33.04 -15.83 9.33
CA GLU A 324 32.82 -14.55 10.03
C GLU A 324 32.57 -13.36 9.10
N ASP A 325 32.15 -13.58 7.84
CA ASP A 325 31.82 -12.46 6.97
C ASP A 325 30.57 -11.73 7.47
N PRO A 326 30.67 -10.43 7.85
CA PRO A 326 29.48 -9.63 8.15
C PRO A 326 28.62 -9.65 6.89
N GLY A 327 27.41 -10.20 7.00
CA GLY A 327 26.55 -10.58 5.88
C GLY A 327 26.52 -9.52 4.77
N VAL A 328 27.05 -9.88 3.62
CA VAL A 328 27.01 -9.03 2.41
C VAL A 328 25.56 -8.72 2.11
N LEU A 329 25.19 -7.44 2.05
CA LEU A 329 23.84 -7.01 1.72
C LEU A 329 23.45 -7.55 0.33
N ARG A 330 22.59 -8.55 0.29
CA ARG A 330 22.11 -9.15 -0.94
C ARG A 330 20.98 -8.28 -1.49
N VAL A 331 21.21 -7.65 -2.63
CA VAL A 331 20.21 -6.82 -3.30
C VAL A 331 19.50 -7.65 -4.37
N ARG A 332 18.18 -7.48 -4.48
CA ARG A 332 17.35 -8.04 -5.55
C ARG A 332 16.51 -6.94 -6.18
N VAL A 333 16.50 -6.87 -7.51
CA VAL A 333 15.59 -6.00 -8.24
C VAL A 333 14.26 -6.72 -8.44
N VAL A 334 13.15 -6.03 -8.11
CA VAL A 334 11.78 -6.47 -8.44
C VAL A 334 11.21 -5.46 -9.41
N LEU A 335 11.05 -5.87 -10.66
CA LEU A 335 10.55 -5.02 -11.74
C LEU A 335 9.05 -5.24 -11.96
N LEU A 336 8.26 -4.24 -11.64
CA LEU A 336 6.81 -4.21 -11.90
C LEU A 336 6.53 -3.49 -13.23
N GLN A 337 5.74 -4.10 -14.11
CA GLN A 337 5.42 -3.55 -15.42
C GLN A 337 3.90 -3.56 -15.66
N GLU A 338 3.36 -2.47 -16.20
CA GLU A 338 1.93 -2.37 -16.57
C GLU A 338 1.58 -3.19 -17.79
N ALA A 339 2.55 -3.44 -18.63
CA ALA A 339 2.40 -4.19 -19.88
C ALA A 339 3.77 -4.70 -20.35
N PRO A 340 3.81 -5.66 -21.27
CA PRO A 340 5.03 -6.04 -21.97
C PRO A 340 5.75 -4.85 -22.61
N ASP A 341 7.03 -5.00 -22.85
CA ASP A 341 7.89 -3.93 -23.36
C ASP A 341 7.34 -3.26 -24.60
N ARG A 342 7.38 -1.93 -24.58
CA ARG A 342 7.01 -1.07 -25.69
C ARG A 342 8.19 -0.20 -26.12
N PRO A 343 8.22 0.31 -27.34
CA PRO A 343 9.23 1.29 -27.74
C PRO A 343 9.26 2.47 -26.74
N GLY A 344 10.46 2.80 -26.24
CA GLY A 344 10.67 3.82 -25.21
C GLY A 344 10.52 3.34 -23.76
N SER A 345 10.24 2.06 -23.49
CA SER A 345 10.27 1.49 -22.16
C SER A 345 11.72 1.51 -21.60
N ALA A 346 11.87 1.82 -20.32
CA ALA A 346 13.15 1.73 -19.61
C ALA A 346 13.39 0.33 -19.02
N ALA A 347 12.44 -0.59 -19.13
CA ALA A 347 12.57 -1.95 -18.59
C ALA A 347 13.74 -2.75 -19.22
N PRO A 348 14.00 -2.70 -20.54
CA PRO A 348 15.17 -3.36 -21.12
C PRO A 348 16.49 -2.85 -20.49
N THR A 349 16.64 -1.54 -20.32
CA THR A 349 17.82 -0.96 -19.67
C THR A 349 17.94 -1.38 -18.21
N ALA A 350 16.81 -1.52 -17.51
CA ALA A 350 16.80 -2.02 -16.14
C ALA A 350 17.31 -3.46 -16.04
N ARG A 351 16.89 -4.34 -16.97
CA ARG A 351 17.37 -5.73 -17.07
C ARG A 351 18.86 -5.79 -17.39
N GLU A 352 19.30 -5.02 -18.38
CA GLU A 352 20.71 -4.93 -18.76
C GLU A 352 21.59 -4.46 -17.59
N LEU A 353 21.13 -3.46 -16.83
CA LEU A 353 21.84 -2.97 -15.66
C LEU A 353 21.92 -4.03 -14.55
N ALA A 354 20.82 -4.71 -14.23
CA ALA A 354 20.80 -5.77 -13.24
C ALA A 354 21.71 -6.93 -13.66
N TYR A 355 21.62 -7.36 -14.92
CA TYR A 355 22.46 -8.42 -15.46
C TYR A 355 23.96 -8.05 -15.45
N ALA A 356 24.31 -6.84 -15.90
CA ALA A 356 25.69 -6.36 -15.91
C ALA A 356 26.32 -6.27 -14.51
N ARG A 357 25.49 -6.20 -13.47
CA ARG A 357 25.91 -6.15 -12.05
C ARG A 357 25.79 -7.50 -11.34
N GLY A 358 25.35 -8.55 -12.03
CA GLY A 358 25.08 -9.85 -11.42
C GLY A 358 23.99 -9.83 -10.34
N THR A 359 23.09 -8.83 -10.38
CA THR A 359 22.01 -8.66 -9.41
C THR A 359 20.81 -9.50 -9.84
N PRO A 360 20.26 -10.35 -8.95
CA PRO A 360 19.04 -11.11 -9.22
C PRO A 360 17.87 -10.17 -9.55
N LEU A 361 17.06 -10.59 -10.53
CA LEU A 361 15.90 -9.85 -11.02
C LEU A 361 14.65 -10.73 -10.98
N SER A 362 13.58 -10.24 -10.37
CA SER A 362 12.23 -10.80 -10.45
C SER A 362 11.35 -9.86 -11.25
N GLU A 363 10.61 -10.38 -12.25
CA GLU A 363 9.78 -9.57 -13.13
C GLU A 363 8.31 -9.91 -12.95
N LEU A 364 7.50 -8.88 -12.73
CA LEU A 364 6.06 -8.96 -12.58
C LEU A 364 5.42 -8.06 -13.64
N THR A 365 4.92 -8.68 -14.70
CA THR A 365 4.27 -7.96 -15.79
C THR A 365 2.79 -8.25 -15.77
N ALA A 366 1.97 -7.19 -15.69
CA ALA A 366 0.53 -7.33 -15.83
C ALA A 366 0.15 -7.82 -17.24
N SER A 367 -0.96 -8.56 -17.33
CA SER A 367 -1.44 -9.13 -18.59
C SER A 367 -1.82 -8.07 -19.62
N GLY A 368 -1.89 -6.81 -19.19
CA GLY A 368 -2.44 -5.70 -19.97
C GLY A 368 -3.95 -5.59 -19.77
N GLY A 369 -4.53 -4.51 -20.25
CA GLY A 369 -5.96 -4.21 -20.07
C GLY A 369 -6.16 -2.77 -19.61
N SER A 370 -7.20 -2.52 -18.85
CA SER A 370 -7.44 -1.21 -18.27
C SER A 370 -6.45 -0.93 -17.12
N PRO A 371 -6.18 0.34 -16.79
CA PRO A 371 -5.36 0.69 -15.63
C PRO A 371 -5.88 0.10 -14.31
N LEU A 372 -7.19 -0.11 -14.18
CA LEU A 372 -7.80 -0.74 -13.00
C LEU A 372 -7.47 -2.24 -12.91
N GLU A 373 -7.55 -2.97 -14.04
CA GLU A 373 -7.19 -4.39 -14.09
C GLU A 373 -5.69 -4.59 -13.82
N THR A 374 -4.85 -3.73 -14.41
CA THR A 374 -3.40 -3.68 -14.13
C THR A 374 -3.14 -3.45 -12.64
N THR A 375 -3.86 -2.52 -12.02
CA THR A 375 -3.77 -2.27 -10.57
C THR A 375 -4.12 -3.53 -9.78
N ALA A 376 -5.23 -4.20 -10.11
CA ALA A 376 -5.68 -5.41 -9.42
C ALA A 376 -4.63 -6.53 -9.51
N GLU A 377 -4.08 -6.79 -10.70
CA GLU A 377 -3.09 -7.85 -10.93
C GLU A 377 -1.79 -7.62 -10.15
N LEU A 378 -1.20 -6.42 -10.26
CA LEU A 378 0.05 -6.10 -9.60
C LEU A 378 -0.11 -6.10 -8.08
N LEU A 379 -1.20 -5.50 -7.56
CA LEU A 379 -1.42 -5.43 -6.12
C LEU A 379 -1.76 -6.79 -5.52
N ALA A 380 -2.60 -7.61 -6.17
CA ALA A 380 -2.92 -8.93 -5.66
C ALA A 380 -1.67 -9.80 -5.52
N LEU A 381 -0.80 -9.83 -6.53
CA LEU A 381 0.43 -10.62 -6.48
C LEU A 381 1.35 -10.15 -5.36
N THR A 382 1.58 -8.84 -5.25
CA THR A 382 2.47 -8.26 -4.23
C THR A 382 1.91 -8.40 -2.82
N ASP A 383 0.59 -8.32 -2.65
CA ASP A 383 -0.09 -8.53 -1.36
C ASP A 383 0.07 -9.98 -0.88
N PHE A 384 -0.17 -10.96 -1.76
CA PHE A 384 0.04 -12.36 -1.43
C PHE A 384 1.52 -12.67 -1.16
N ALA A 385 2.46 -12.13 -1.95
CA ALA A 385 3.89 -12.31 -1.72
C ALA A 385 4.33 -11.75 -0.36
N THR A 386 3.85 -10.55 0.00
CA THR A 386 4.10 -9.95 1.32
C THR A 386 3.53 -10.82 2.44
N ALA A 387 2.29 -11.32 2.28
CA ALA A 387 1.65 -12.17 3.27
C ALA A 387 2.41 -13.49 3.48
N TYR A 388 2.83 -14.15 2.39
CA TYR A 388 3.64 -15.37 2.48
C TYR A 388 4.98 -15.11 3.17
N LEU A 389 5.68 -14.05 2.79
CA LEU A 389 6.95 -13.67 3.41
C LEU A 389 6.77 -13.40 4.91
N ALA A 390 5.71 -12.68 5.28
CA ALA A 390 5.41 -12.36 6.68
C ALA A 390 5.06 -13.60 7.51
N VAL A 391 4.24 -14.52 6.96
CA VAL A 391 3.77 -15.72 7.65
C VAL A 391 4.88 -16.77 7.76
N ALA A 392 5.70 -16.93 6.70
CA ALA A 392 6.80 -17.90 6.68
C ALA A 392 8.05 -17.44 7.45
N THR A 393 8.10 -16.16 7.87
CA THR A 393 9.24 -15.64 8.66
C THR A 393 8.93 -15.79 10.15
N THR A 394 9.57 -16.74 10.81
CA THR A 394 9.50 -16.89 12.28
C THR A 394 10.42 -15.87 12.96
N GLU A 395 9.89 -15.15 13.95
CA GLU A 395 10.71 -14.29 14.80
C GLU A 395 11.68 -15.16 15.60
N ARG A 396 12.98 -14.85 15.53
CA ARG A 396 13.91 -15.36 16.55
C ARG A 396 13.59 -14.61 17.84
N PRO A 397 13.28 -15.29 18.96
CA PRO A 397 13.29 -14.60 20.24
C PRO A 397 14.68 -14.01 20.43
N TRP A 398 14.74 -12.72 20.77
CA TRP A 398 15.99 -12.08 21.19
C TRP A 398 16.51 -12.85 22.41
N THR A 399 17.50 -13.70 22.20
CA THR A 399 18.28 -14.25 23.32
C THR A 399 19.16 -13.11 23.80
N GLU A 400 18.89 -12.65 25.04
CA GLU A 400 19.73 -11.69 25.77
C GLU A 400 21.16 -12.21 25.97
#